data_66d5a4b2a71809f26cb0f5024df3f4b3
#
_entry.id   66d5a4b2a71809f26cb0f5024df3f4b3
#
_cell.length_a   1.000
_cell.length_b   1.000
_cell.length_c   1.000
_cell.angle_alpha   90.00
_cell.angle_beta   90.00
_cell.angle_gamma   90.00
#
_symmetry.space_group_name_H-M   'P 1'
#
loop_
_entity.id
_entity.type
_entity.pdbx_description
1 polymer ?
#
loop_
_entity_poly.entity_id
_entity_poly.type
_entity_poly.pdbx_seq_one_letter_code
_entity_poly.pdbx_strand_id
1 'polypeptide(L)'
;MNNIRLFGFLLISLSIYTCEKKEDLSIIATVGNSIITDDDFISAYSNKLINTSIKDSEFERFRTLDELIRTRLFAEEAKYKKLSIDSIGLDRIQLATEKAIREELYDSVIESNQISVPDSLIRKHFIWKNTEILLKHIFHLKKDKLDSLSAFIGNNEKIFDQVAEELFQSSNLKESKGSLGWVSYDVLDPNIENFAFSMPLDTVMGPIRSGYGWHILLKKNEKKQMIISEDEYQNTKYRLKENIIKKNRQTIANNYIFF
;
A
#
# COMPACT_ATOMS: atom_id res chain seq x y z
N MET A 1 -26.15 21.86 71.32
CA MET A 1 -24.76 22.19 70.96
C MET A 1 -24.27 21.16 69.96
N ASN A 2 -24.45 21.36 68.66
CA ASN A 2 -23.79 20.57 67.63
C ASN A 2 -23.58 21.48 66.42
N ASN A 3 -22.35 21.83 66.17
CA ASN A 3 -21.89 22.63 65.04
C ASN A 3 -21.77 21.74 63.78
N ILE A 4 -22.63 21.96 62.80
CA ILE A 4 -22.47 21.40 61.46
C ILE A 4 -21.71 22.40 60.62
N ARG A 5 -20.46 22.06 60.26
CA ARG A 5 -19.64 22.81 59.30
C ARG A 5 -20.06 22.44 57.89
N LEU A 6 -20.62 23.39 57.17
CA LEU A 6 -20.97 23.29 55.76
C LEU A 6 -19.68 23.48 54.93
N PHE A 7 -19.21 22.41 54.28
CA PHE A 7 -18.14 22.48 53.29
C PHE A 7 -18.73 22.84 51.91
N GLY A 8 -18.52 24.09 51.52
CA GLY A 8 -18.90 24.54 50.19
C GLY A 8 -17.94 23.95 49.13
N PHE A 9 -18.45 23.07 48.23
CA PHE A 9 -17.74 22.64 47.04
C PHE A 9 -17.84 23.73 45.98
N LEU A 10 -16.72 24.41 45.72
CA LEU A 10 -16.58 25.35 44.62
C LEU A 10 -16.30 24.55 43.32
N LEU A 11 -17.34 24.32 42.50
CA LEU A 11 -17.20 23.75 41.15
C LEU A 11 -16.62 24.84 40.24
N ILE A 12 -15.32 24.74 39.96
CA ILE A 12 -14.66 25.53 38.91
C ILE A 12 -14.96 24.83 37.58
N SER A 13 -15.92 25.34 36.82
CA SER A 13 -16.14 24.94 35.43
C SER A 13 -15.01 25.47 34.55
N LEU A 14 -14.08 24.61 34.22
CA LEU A 14 -13.06 24.89 33.22
C LEU A 14 -13.74 24.85 31.85
N SER A 15 -14.15 25.99 31.32
CA SER A 15 -14.56 26.14 29.92
C SER A 15 -13.32 25.99 29.03
N ILE A 16 -13.14 24.81 28.45
CA ILE A 16 -12.16 24.58 27.40
C ILE A 16 -12.69 25.30 26.15
N TYR A 17 -12.21 26.52 25.92
CA TYR A 17 -12.35 27.16 24.61
C TYR A 17 -11.47 26.38 23.63
N THR A 18 -12.07 25.44 22.92
CA THR A 18 -11.48 24.94 21.68
C THR A 18 -11.52 26.09 20.69
N CYS A 19 -10.37 26.71 20.47
CA CYS A 19 -10.17 27.64 19.37
C CYS A 19 -10.22 26.79 18.08
N GLU A 20 -11.39 26.63 17.47
CA GLU A 20 -11.51 26.22 16.08
C GLU A 20 -10.78 27.28 15.26
N LYS A 21 -9.62 26.91 14.71
CA LYS A 21 -8.90 27.71 13.75
C LYS A 21 -9.79 27.81 12.52
N LYS A 22 -10.57 28.90 12.41
CA LYS A 22 -11.24 29.26 11.19
C LYS A 22 -10.13 29.43 10.15
N GLU A 23 -10.00 28.48 9.25
CA GLU A 23 -9.19 28.67 8.04
C GLU A 23 -9.82 29.87 7.29
N ASP A 24 -9.12 30.97 7.24
CA ASP A 24 -9.48 32.10 6.39
C ASP A 24 -9.35 31.61 4.93
N LEU A 25 -10.48 31.21 4.34
CA LEU A 25 -10.56 30.82 2.94
C LEU A 25 -10.18 32.05 2.10
N SER A 26 -9.00 32.02 1.52
CA SER A 26 -8.54 33.04 0.56
C SER A 26 -9.32 32.85 -0.75
N ILE A 27 -10.30 33.71 -0.99
CA ILE A 27 -11.14 33.67 -2.19
C ILE A 27 -10.45 34.46 -3.30
N ILE A 28 -10.13 33.80 -4.41
CA ILE A 28 -9.51 34.42 -5.60
C ILE A 28 -10.51 34.78 -6.71
N ALA A 29 -11.67 34.09 -6.75
CA ALA A 29 -12.72 34.42 -7.68
C ALA A 29 -14.11 34.02 -7.15
N THR A 30 -15.16 34.73 -7.58
CA THR A 30 -16.54 34.39 -7.28
C THR A 30 -17.32 34.24 -8.59
N VAL A 31 -18.10 33.17 -8.73
CA VAL A 31 -18.88 32.86 -9.93
C VAL A 31 -20.31 32.50 -9.50
N GLY A 32 -21.25 33.45 -9.64
CA GLY A 32 -22.58 33.26 -9.10
C GLY A 32 -22.55 33.06 -7.59
N ASN A 33 -23.06 31.92 -7.11
CA ASN A 33 -23.02 31.52 -5.70
C ASN A 33 -21.84 30.64 -5.35
N SER A 34 -20.96 30.30 -6.30
CA SER A 34 -19.79 29.48 -6.11
C SER A 34 -18.56 30.36 -5.95
N ILE A 35 -17.63 29.93 -5.09
CA ILE A 35 -16.30 30.54 -4.88
C ILE A 35 -15.21 29.65 -5.47
N ILE A 36 -14.09 30.26 -5.82
CA ILE A 36 -12.83 29.60 -6.15
C ILE A 36 -11.82 30.10 -5.14
N THR A 37 -11.23 29.18 -4.38
CA THR A 37 -10.22 29.48 -3.37
C THR A 37 -8.82 29.37 -3.95
N ASP A 38 -7.81 29.85 -3.23
CA ASP A 38 -6.40 29.63 -3.53
C ASP A 38 -6.05 28.14 -3.50
N ASP A 39 -6.62 27.37 -2.58
CA ASP A 39 -6.44 25.91 -2.51
C ASP A 39 -6.99 25.20 -3.76
N ASP A 40 -8.20 25.60 -4.24
CA ASP A 40 -8.75 25.10 -5.51
C ASP A 40 -7.78 25.36 -6.68
N PHE A 41 -7.22 26.56 -6.72
CA PHE A 41 -6.28 26.96 -7.77
C PHE A 41 -4.96 26.23 -7.66
N ILE A 42 -4.34 26.18 -6.46
CA ILE A 42 -3.06 25.51 -6.21
C ILE A 42 -3.17 24.04 -6.57
N SER A 43 -4.25 23.37 -6.14
CA SER A 43 -4.51 21.97 -6.46
C SER A 43 -4.62 21.73 -7.96
N ALA A 44 -5.44 22.50 -8.67
CA ALA A 44 -5.64 22.37 -10.11
C ALA A 44 -4.34 22.65 -10.88
N TYR A 45 -3.61 23.71 -10.50
CA TYR A 45 -2.38 24.12 -11.17
C TYR A 45 -1.23 23.13 -10.92
N SER A 46 -1.06 22.67 -9.69
CA SER A 46 -0.05 21.67 -9.34
C SER A 46 -0.30 20.35 -10.09
N ASN A 47 -1.55 19.88 -10.14
CA ASN A 47 -1.91 18.70 -10.91
C ASN A 47 -1.60 18.85 -12.39
N LYS A 48 -1.84 20.04 -12.96
CA LYS A 48 -1.50 20.34 -14.36
C LYS A 48 0.00 20.29 -14.61
N LEU A 49 0.81 20.87 -13.74
CA LEU A 49 2.28 20.84 -13.85
C LEU A 49 2.86 19.43 -13.71
N ILE A 50 2.32 18.64 -12.78
CA ILE A 50 2.80 17.26 -12.52
C ILE A 50 2.44 16.31 -13.67
N ASN A 51 1.22 16.43 -14.22
CA ASN A 51 0.70 15.50 -15.21
C ASN A 51 0.93 15.92 -16.67
N THR A 52 1.55 17.07 -16.91
CA THR A 52 1.85 17.56 -18.25
C THR A 52 3.29 18.06 -18.36
N SER A 53 3.79 18.26 -19.57
CA SER A 53 5.11 18.84 -19.82
C SER A 53 5.12 20.37 -19.79
N ILE A 54 4.05 21.01 -19.25
CA ILE A 54 3.93 22.46 -19.18
C ILE A 54 4.86 22.99 -18.09
N LYS A 55 5.58 24.08 -18.39
CA LYS A 55 6.38 24.80 -17.40
C LYS A 55 5.58 25.88 -16.72
N ASP A 56 5.91 26.16 -15.47
CA ASP A 56 5.30 27.26 -14.72
C ASP A 56 5.53 28.61 -15.43
N SER A 57 4.45 29.34 -15.64
CA SER A 57 4.45 30.69 -16.20
C SER A 57 3.17 31.45 -15.80
N GLU A 58 3.28 32.79 -15.81
CA GLU A 58 2.13 33.65 -15.53
C GLU A 58 0.95 33.36 -16.47
N PHE A 59 1.23 33.16 -17.76
CA PHE A 59 0.23 32.80 -18.77
C PHE A 59 -0.51 31.49 -18.38
N GLU A 60 0.20 30.45 -17.98
CA GLU A 60 -0.39 29.17 -17.60
C GLU A 60 -1.19 29.27 -16.29
N ARG A 61 -0.78 30.12 -15.35
CA ARG A 61 -1.52 30.41 -14.13
C ARG A 61 -2.87 31.07 -14.46
N PHE A 62 -2.85 32.12 -15.29
CA PHE A 62 -4.10 32.77 -15.75
C PHE A 62 -4.99 31.81 -16.55
N ARG A 63 -4.41 31.01 -17.43
CA ARG A 63 -5.17 30.03 -18.20
C ARG A 63 -5.87 29.02 -17.28
N THR A 64 -5.19 28.54 -16.26
CA THR A 64 -5.79 27.60 -15.29
C THR A 64 -6.90 28.26 -14.48
N LEU A 65 -6.74 29.51 -14.07
CA LEU A 65 -7.80 30.24 -13.39
C LEU A 65 -9.03 30.43 -14.31
N ASP A 66 -8.81 30.79 -15.58
CA ASP A 66 -9.89 30.92 -16.56
C ASP A 66 -10.63 29.60 -16.79
N GLU A 67 -9.91 28.47 -16.86
CA GLU A 67 -10.47 27.12 -16.93
C GLU A 67 -11.36 26.80 -15.72
N LEU A 68 -10.93 27.15 -14.50
CA LEU A 68 -11.70 26.98 -13.27
C LEU A 68 -12.97 27.83 -13.27
N ILE A 69 -12.84 29.11 -13.66
CA ILE A 69 -13.98 30.04 -13.76
C ILE A 69 -15.01 29.52 -14.76
N ARG A 70 -14.59 29.09 -15.95
CA ARG A 70 -15.47 28.50 -16.96
C ARG A 70 -16.19 27.27 -16.46
N THR A 71 -15.47 26.39 -15.78
CA THR A 71 -16.04 25.16 -15.18
C THR A 71 -17.15 25.52 -14.19
N ARG A 72 -16.90 26.50 -13.30
CA ARG A 72 -17.90 26.97 -12.34
C ARG A 72 -19.11 27.64 -13.04
N LEU A 73 -18.88 28.43 -14.10
CA LEU A 73 -19.96 29.04 -14.90
C LEU A 73 -20.88 28.00 -15.53
N PHE A 74 -20.31 26.94 -16.14
CA PHE A 74 -21.10 25.85 -16.69
C PHE A 74 -21.89 25.11 -15.61
N ALA A 75 -21.29 24.88 -14.44
CA ALA A 75 -21.97 24.22 -13.32
C ALA A 75 -23.16 25.08 -12.79
N GLU A 76 -22.98 26.39 -12.64
CA GLU A 76 -24.04 27.29 -12.20
C GLU A 76 -25.17 27.39 -13.24
N GLU A 77 -24.85 27.44 -14.55
CA GLU A 77 -25.84 27.42 -15.61
C GLU A 77 -26.64 26.11 -15.66
N ALA A 78 -25.95 24.96 -15.43
CA ALA A 78 -26.63 23.67 -15.35
C ALA A 78 -27.61 23.62 -14.17
N LYS A 79 -27.23 24.15 -12.99
CA LYS A 79 -28.12 24.28 -11.82
C LYS A 79 -29.31 25.22 -12.14
N TYR A 80 -29.05 26.35 -12.76
CA TYR A 80 -30.11 27.31 -13.16
C TYR A 80 -31.12 26.65 -14.09
N LYS A 81 -30.64 25.87 -15.07
CA LYS A 81 -31.51 25.11 -16.00
C LYS A 81 -32.12 23.87 -15.37
N LYS A 82 -31.84 23.57 -14.08
CA LYS A 82 -32.33 22.39 -13.38
C LYS A 82 -32.07 21.11 -14.14
N LEU A 83 -30.87 20.99 -14.73
CA LEU A 83 -30.48 19.77 -15.42
C LEU A 83 -30.28 18.65 -14.38
N SER A 84 -30.90 17.50 -14.65
CA SER A 84 -30.73 16.30 -13.85
C SER A 84 -29.52 15.48 -14.34
N ILE A 85 -28.81 14.86 -13.40
CA ILE A 85 -27.76 13.91 -13.72
C ILE A 85 -28.45 12.57 -14.04
N ASP A 86 -28.10 11.96 -15.17
CA ASP A 86 -28.59 10.64 -15.55
C ASP A 86 -27.90 9.53 -14.72
N SER A 87 -28.32 8.27 -14.88
CA SER A 87 -27.75 7.13 -14.16
C SER A 87 -26.25 6.97 -14.44
N ILE A 88 -25.81 7.21 -15.68
CA ILE A 88 -24.40 7.12 -16.07
C ILE A 88 -23.57 8.18 -15.35
N GLY A 89 -24.10 9.40 -15.22
CA GLY A 89 -23.46 10.48 -14.47
C GLY A 89 -23.36 10.17 -12.98
N LEU A 90 -24.43 9.60 -12.39
CA LEU A 90 -24.40 9.16 -10.99
C LEU A 90 -23.38 8.05 -10.75
N ASP A 91 -23.30 7.07 -11.63
CA ASP A 91 -22.28 5.99 -11.54
C ASP A 91 -20.85 6.56 -11.61
N ARG A 92 -20.60 7.55 -12.46
CA ARG A 92 -19.29 8.22 -12.54
C ARG A 92 -18.94 8.96 -11.25
N ILE A 93 -19.91 9.63 -10.62
CA ILE A 93 -19.70 10.31 -9.33
C ILE A 93 -19.39 9.27 -8.25
N GLN A 94 -20.15 8.17 -8.20
CA GLN A 94 -19.89 7.10 -7.25
C GLN A 94 -18.48 6.53 -7.40
N LEU A 95 -18.08 6.16 -8.61
CA LEU A 95 -16.73 5.63 -8.88
C LEU A 95 -15.61 6.63 -8.51
N ALA A 96 -15.82 7.93 -8.79
CA ALA A 96 -14.86 8.96 -8.40
C ALA A 96 -14.76 9.09 -6.87
N THR A 97 -15.89 9.03 -6.17
CA THR A 97 -15.95 9.08 -4.71
C THR A 97 -15.26 7.85 -4.09
N GLU A 98 -15.56 6.65 -4.57
CA GLU A 98 -14.90 5.42 -4.10
C GLU A 98 -13.39 5.46 -4.33
N LYS A 99 -12.95 6.00 -5.47
CA LYS A 99 -11.53 6.20 -5.77
C LYS A 99 -10.88 7.16 -4.77
N ALA A 100 -11.50 8.32 -4.52
CA ALA A 100 -10.96 9.33 -3.60
C ALA A 100 -10.87 8.79 -2.16
N ILE A 101 -11.91 8.10 -1.68
CA ILE A 101 -11.90 7.47 -0.34
C ILE A 101 -10.79 6.41 -0.23
N ARG A 102 -10.61 5.62 -1.28
CA ARG A 102 -9.54 4.60 -1.30
C ARG A 102 -8.14 5.22 -1.30
N GLU A 103 -7.94 6.32 -2.03
CA GLU A 103 -6.67 7.06 -2.06
C GLU A 103 -6.38 7.66 -0.68
N GLU A 104 -7.36 8.33 -0.06
CA GLU A 104 -7.23 8.87 1.30
C GLU A 104 -6.92 7.78 2.34
N LEU A 105 -7.58 6.64 2.26
CA LEU A 105 -7.29 5.50 3.13
C LEU A 105 -5.86 4.99 2.91
N TYR A 106 -5.42 4.90 1.65
CA TYR A 106 -4.06 4.48 1.32
C TYR A 106 -3.04 5.44 1.94
N ASP A 107 -3.21 6.74 1.75
CA ASP A 107 -2.30 7.76 2.27
C ASP A 107 -2.28 7.76 3.80
N SER A 108 -3.44 7.69 4.45
CA SER A 108 -3.54 7.71 5.91
C SER A 108 -2.96 6.46 6.57
N VAL A 109 -3.12 5.28 5.97
CA VAL A 109 -2.72 4.00 6.56
C VAL A 109 -1.33 3.57 6.09
N ILE A 110 -1.00 3.81 4.82
CA ILE A 110 0.21 3.27 4.19
C ILE A 110 1.33 4.32 4.17
N GLU A 111 1.06 5.55 3.73
CA GLU A 111 2.09 6.58 3.60
C GLU A 111 2.44 7.26 4.92
N SER A 112 1.47 7.41 5.84
CA SER A 112 1.72 7.96 7.17
C SER A 112 2.67 7.08 8.01
N ASN A 113 2.75 5.78 7.72
CA ASN A 113 3.73 4.89 8.33
C ASN A 113 5.13 5.18 7.77
N GLN A 114 5.92 5.97 8.52
CA GLN A 114 7.33 6.17 8.19
C GLN A 114 8.07 4.83 8.25
N ILE A 115 8.27 4.21 7.09
CA ILE A 115 9.00 2.95 6.98
C ILE A 115 10.49 3.26 7.11
N SER A 116 11.05 3.00 8.30
CA SER A 116 12.48 3.10 8.51
C SER A 116 13.17 1.88 7.87
N VAL A 117 14.09 2.15 6.94
CA VAL A 117 14.90 1.11 6.28
C VAL A 117 16.36 1.30 6.68
N PRO A 118 16.84 0.61 7.73
CA PRO A 118 18.23 0.71 8.17
C PRO A 118 19.18 0.08 7.13
N ASP A 119 20.43 0.53 7.13
CA ASP A 119 21.47 0.06 6.19
C ASP A 119 21.66 -1.47 6.25
N SER A 120 21.56 -2.05 7.45
CA SER A 120 21.64 -3.51 7.63
C SER A 120 20.57 -4.27 6.85
N LEU A 121 19.34 -3.73 6.77
CA LEU A 121 18.27 -4.32 5.99
C LEU A 121 18.54 -4.17 4.48
N ILE A 122 19.06 -3.02 4.04
CA ILE A 122 19.43 -2.81 2.63
C ILE A 122 20.54 -3.79 2.24
N ARG A 123 21.56 -3.99 3.08
CA ARG A 123 22.63 -4.98 2.86
C ARG A 123 22.10 -6.42 2.78
N LYS A 124 21.15 -6.76 3.63
CA LYS A 124 20.49 -8.08 3.58
C LYS A 124 19.81 -8.31 2.23
N HIS A 125 19.04 -7.33 1.74
CA HIS A 125 18.38 -7.40 0.43
C HIS A 125 19.37 -7.34 -0.73
N PHE A 126 20.51 -6.67 -0.55
CA PHE A 126 21.60 -6.70 -1.52
C PHE A 126 22.22 -8.09 -1.69
N ILE A 127 22.40 -8.81 -0.59
CA ILE A 127 22.84 -10.22 -0.61
C ILE A 127 21.79 -11.07 -1.33
N TRP A 128 20.51 -10.90 -1.03
CA TRP A 128 19.42 -11.63 -1.68
C TRP A 128 19.35 -11.38 -3.17
N LYS A 129 19.56 -10.12 -3.59
CA LYS A 129 19.61 -9.77 -5.02
C LYS A 129 20.68 -10.56 -5.79
N ASN A 130 21.76 -10.94 -5.11
CA ASN A 130 22.86 -11.71 -5.65
C ASN A 130 22.79 -13.21 -5.25
N THR A 131 21.57 -13.67 -4.93
CA THR A 131 21.30 -15.06 -4.53
C THR A 131 20.14 -15.60 -5.35
N GLU A 132 20.25 -16.83 -5.82
CA GLU A 132 19.13 -17.62 -6.34
C GLU A 132 18.83 -18.75 -5.37
N ILE A 133 17.56 -19.05 -5.18
CA ILE A 133 17.09 -20.12 -4.31
C ILE A 133 16.33 -21.17 -5.10
N LEU A 134 16.56 -22.46 -4.80
CA LEU A 134 15.75 -23.55 -5.32
C LEU A 134 14.57 -23.77 -4.38
N LEU A 135 13.37 -23.43 -4.85
CA LEU A 135 12.16 -23.35 -4.03
C LEU A 135 11.08 -24.30 -4.53
N LYS A 136 10.41 -24.96 -3.61
CA LYS A 136 9.14 -25.65 -3.83
C LYS A 136 8.05 -24.97 -3.02
N HIS A 137 6.81 -25.03 -3.49
CA HIS A 137 5.67 -24.49 -2.76
C HIS A 137 4.44 -25.43 -2.81
N ILE A 138 3.58 -25.31 -1.83
CA ILE A 138 2.19 -25.82 -1.85
C ILE A 138 1.30 -24.60 -1.63
N PHE A 139 0.23 -24.50 -2.40
CA PHE A 139 -0.68 -23.36 -2.40
C PHE A 139 -2.12 -23.79 -2.15
N HIS A 140 -2.85 -22.99 -1.34
CA HIS A 140 -4.30 -23.13 -1.20
C HIS A 140 -4.96 -21.81 -0.80
N LEU A 141 -6.22 -21.61 -1.20
CA LEU A 141 -6.97 -20.40 -0.85
C LEU A 141 -7.37 -20.34 0.64
N LYS A 142 -7.62 -21.50 1.25
CA LYS A 142 -8.08 -21.60 2.64
C LYS A 142 -6.89 -21.90 3.57
N LYS A 143 -6.72 -21.07 4.60
CA LYS A 143 -5.66 -21.20 5.62
C LYS A 143 -5.78 -22.53 6.37
N ASP A 144 -6.98 -22.85 6.88
CA ASP A 144 -7.21 -24.03 7.71
C ASP A 144 -6.78 -25.34 7.04
N LYS A 145 -6.95 -25.41 5.71
CA LYS A 145 -6.47 -26.55 4.92
C LYS A 145 -4.94 -26.66 4.99
N LEU A 146 -4.24 -25.54 4.84
CA LEU A 146 -2.78 -25.52 4.88
C LEU A 146 -2.22 -25.65 6.29
N ASP A 147 -2.93 -25.18 7.32
CA ASP A 147 -2.55 -25.45 8.72
C ASP A 147 -2.48 -26.96 8.99
N SER A 148 -3.53 -27.68 8.58
CA SER A 148 -3.59 -29.15 8.72
C SER A 148 -2.49 -29.85 7.91
N LEU A 149 -2.26 -29.40 6.66
CA LEU A 149 -1.21 -29.95 5.80
C LEU A 149 0.18 -29.65 6.33
N SER A 150 0.43 -28.44 6.84
CA SER A 150 1.71 -28.04 7.42
C SER A 150 2.05 -28.91 8.65
N ALA A 151 1.07 -29.15 9.52
CA ALA A 151 1.24 -30.05 10.65
C ALA A 151 1.54 -31.50 10.22
N PHE A 152 0.87 -31.98 9.16
CA PHE A 152 1.07 -33.32 8.61
C PHE A 152 2.45 -33.48 7.93
N ILE A 153 2.85 -32.48 7.15
CA ILE A 153 4.15 -32.46 6.45
C ILE A 153 5.31 -32.39 7.44
N GLY A 154 5.17 -31.57 8.49
CA GLY A 154 6.27 -31.25 9.38
C GLY A 154 7.48 -30.73 8.61
N ASN A 155 8.64 -31.35 8.78
CA ASN A 155 9.85 -31.03 7.99
C ASN A 155 10.27 -32.19 7.08
N ASN A 156 9.31 -32.97 6.57
CA ASN A 156 9.57 -34.15 5.75
C ASN A 156 9.32 -33.87 4.26
N GLU A 157 10.40 -33.79 3.49
CA GLU A 157 10.30 -33.53 2.03
C GLU A 157 9.50 -34.58 1.28
N LYS A 158 9.59 -35.87 1.63
CA LYS A 158 8.84 -36.92 0.93
C LYS A 158 7.34 -36.74 1.10
N ILE A 159 6.92 -36.37 2.32
CA ILE A 159 5.51 -36.05 2.59
C ILE A 159 5.11 -34.77 1.86
N PHE A 160 5.96 -33.76 1.84
CA PHE A 160 5.74 -32.54 1.07
C PHE A 160 5.48 -32.86 -0.40
N ASP A 161 6.32 -33.69 -1.00
CA ASP A 161 6.23 -34.08 -2.42
C ASP A 161 4.91 -34.83 -2.70
N GLN A 162 4.51 -35.76 -1.82
CA GLN A 162 3.24 -36.48 -1.95
C GLN A 162 2.03 -35.52 -1.86
N VAL A 163 2.03 -34.63 -0.89
CA VAL A 163 0.95 -33.62 -0.74
C VAL A 163 0.89 -32.69 -1.96
N ALA A 164 2.03 -32.27 -2.50
CA ALA A 164 2.08 -31.44 -3.70
C ALA A 164 1.51 -32.18 -4.91
N GLU A 165 1.87 -33.46 -5.13
CA GLU A 165 1.32 -34.30 -6.20
C GLU A 165 -0.19 -34.49 -6.10
N GLU A 166 -0.73 -34.63 -4.89
CA GLU A 166 -2.17 -34.80 -4.66
C GLU A 166 -2.96 -33.50 -4.81
N LEU A 167 -2.39 -32.38 -4.36
CA LEU A 167 -3.10 -31.11 -4.27
C LEU A 167 -3.14 -30.35 -5.60
N PHE A 168 -2.05 -30.37 -6.37
CA PHE A 168 -2.00 -29.64 -7.63
C PHE A 168 -2.77 -30.32 -8.75
N GLN A 169 -3.61 -29.54 -9.44
CA GLN A 169 -4.35 -30.00 -10.62
C GLN A 169 -3.55 -29.76 -11.90
N SER A 170 -2.66 -28.76 -11.91
CA SER A 170 -1.76 -28.50 -13.04
C SER A 170 -0.72 -29.62 -13.20
N SER A 171 -0.63 -30.24 -14.38
CA SER A 171 0.33 -31.29 -14.66
C SER A 171 1.77 -30.88 -14.34
N ASN A 172 2.16 -29.67 -14.74
CA ASN A 172 3.52 -29.16 -14.50
C ASN A 172 3.88 -29.08 -13.02
N LEU A 173 2.99 -28.54 -12.16
CA LEU A 173 3.23 -28.42 -10.73
C LEU A 173 3.11 -29.77 -10.03
N LYS A 174 2.26 -30.64 -10.51
CA LYS A 174 2.12 -32.02 -10.01
C LYS A 174 3.39 -32.83 -10.28
N GLU A 175 3.85 -32.89 -11.52
CA GLU A 175 5.05 -33.61 -11.92
C GLU A 175 6.33 -33.04 -11.29
N SER A 176 6.41 -31.72 -11.16
CA SER A 176 7.52 -31.04 -10.48
C SER A 176 7.41 -31.05 -8.95
N LYS A 177 6.33 -31.65 -8.38
CA LYS A 177 6.09 -31.70 -6.94
C LYS A 177 6.11 -30.31 -6.28
N GLY A 178 5.45 -29.35 -6.96
CA GLY A 178 5.38 -27.98 -6.53
C GLY A 178 6.69 -27.18 -6.68
N SER A 179 7.65 -27.67 -7.47
CA SER A 179 8.90 -26.93 -7.70
C SER A 179 8.67 -25.67 -8.54
N LEU A 180 9.18 -24.54 -8.06
CA LEU A 180 9.28 -23.28 -8.78
C LEU A 180 10.62 -23.14 -9.54
N GLY A 181 11.52 -24.12 -9.38
CA GLY A 181 12.87 -24.03 -9.90
C GLY A 181 13.75 -23.04 -9.14
N TRP A 182 14.75 -22.50 -9.83
CA TRP A 182 15.62 -21.46 -9.31
C TRP A 182 14.92 -20.11 -9.39
N VAL A 183 14.76 -19.47 -8.25
CA VAL A 183 14.04 -18.19 -8.09
C VAL A 183 15.03 -17.11 -7.69
N SER A 184 15.05 -16.03 -8.46
CA SER A 184 15.82 -14.82 -8.18
C SER A 184 15.05 -13.87 -7.27
N TYR A 185 15.77 -12.90 -6.68
CA TYR A 185 15.17 -11.83 -5.90
C TYR A 185 14.26 -10.94 -6.77
N ASP A 186 13.19 -10.42 -6.19
CA ASP A 186 12.20 -9.52 -6.82
C ASP A 186 11.24 -10.21 -7.81
N VAL A 187 11.04 -11.52 -7.67
CA VAL A 187 10.15 -12.33 -8.51
C VAL A 187 8.89 -12.78 -7.77
N LEU A 188 8.99 -12.98 -6.46
CA LEU A 188 7.90 -13.50 -5.63
C LEU A 188 7.06 -12.37 -5.02
N ASP A 189 5.86 -12.71 -4.53
CA ASP A 189 5.11 -11.84 -3.63
C ASP A 189 6.00 -11.42 -2.45
N PRO A 190 5.98 -10.14 -2.00
CA PRO A 190 6.89 -9.64 -0.97
C PRO A 190 6.89 -10.45 0.33
N ASN A 191 5.73 -10.95 0.77
CA ASN A 191 5.64 -11.77 1.96
C ASN A 191 6.34 -13.13 1.75
N ILE A 192 6.03 -13.79 0.63
CA ILE A 192 6.64 -15.07 0.28
C ILE A 192 8.15 -14.91 0.12
N GLU A 193 8.60 -13.84 -0.55
CA GLU A 193 10.02 -13.58 -0.80
C GLU A 193 10.81 -13.43 0.50
N ASN A 194 10.30 -12.62 1.45
CA ASN A 194 10.95 -12.42 2.74
C ASN A 194 11.15 -13.74 3.50
N PHE A 195 10.15 -14.62 3.49
CA PHE A 195 10.27 -15.95 4.11
C PHE A 195 11.22 -16.85 3.33
N ALA A 196 11.05 -16.96 2.02
CA ALA A 196 11.82 -17.86 1.16
C ALA A 196 13.34 -17.58 1.22
N PHE A 197 13.73 -16.29 1.17
CA PHE A 197 15.14 -15.91 1.26
C PHE A 197 15.69 -15.98 2.68
N SER A 198 14.85 -15.85 3.72
CA SER A 198 15.31 -15.90 5.12
C SER A 198 15.37 -17.31 5.72
N MET A 199 14.55 -18.25 5.21
CA MET A 199 14.46 -19.58 5.79
C MET A 199 15.72 -20.40 5.58
N PRO A 200 16.07 -21.33 6.51
CA PRO A 200 17.17 -22.26 6.33
C PRO A 200 16.94 -23.22 5.16
N LEU A 201 18.03 -23.84 4.68
CA LEU A 201 17.96 -24.94 3.71
C LEU A 201 17.26 -26.16 4.31
N ASP A 202 16.64 -26.95 3.46
CA ASP A 202 15.93 -28.19 3.79
C ASP A 202 14.88 -28.03 4.90
N THR A 203 14.26 -26.83 4.96
CA THR A 203 13.23 -26.49 5.95
C THR A 203 11.90 -26.23 5.27
N VAL A 204 10.82 -26.76 5.86
CA VAL A 204 9.44 -26.47 5.50
C VAL A 204 8.91 -25.35 6.37
N MET A 205 8.39 -24.29 5.78
CA MET A 205 7.80 -23.15 6.49
C MET A 205 6.44 -22.77 5.91
N GLY A 206 5.52 -22.40 6.76
CA GLY A 206 4.17 -21.95 6.41
C GLY A 206 3.11 -22.40 7.41
N PRO A 207 1.85 -22.03 7.20
CA PRO A 207 1.34 -21.27 6.06
C PRO A 207 1.71 -19.78 6.07
N ILE A 208 2.16 -19.29 4.94
CA ILE A 208 2.53 -17.89 4.71
C ILE A 208 1.51 -17.27 3.76
N ARG A 209 1.04 -16.07 4.08
CA ARG A 209 0.05 -15.38 3.26
C ARG A 209 0.70 -14.61 2.13
N SER A 210 0.07 -14.64 0.95
CA SER A 210 0.32 -13.74 -0.19
C SER A 210 -0.96 -13.04 -0.63
N GLY A 211 -0.86 -12.18 -1.63
CA GLY A 211 -2.04 -11.59 -2.28
C GLY A 211 -2.93 -12.63 -3.00
N TYR A 212 -2.45 -13.84 -3.21
CA TYR A 212 -3.17 -14.91 -3.93
C TYR A 212 -3.78 -15.97 -3.01
N GLY A 213 -3.31 -16.06 -1.76
CA GLY A 213 -3.74 -17.06 -0.79
C GLY A 213 -2.61 -17.46 0.15
N TRP A 214 -2.59 -18.74 0.54
CA TRP A 214 -1.68 -19.25 1.55
C TRP A 214 -0.70 -20.26 0.94
N HIS A 215 0.53 -20.27 1.45
CA HIS A 215 1.62 -21.07 0.92
C HIS A 215 2.38 -21.81 2.02
N ILE A 216 2.80 -23.02 1.72
CA ILE A 216 3.85 -23.73 2.46
C ILE A 216 5.06 -23.80 1.54
N LEU A 217 6.22 -23.43 2.04
CA LEU A 217 7.47 -23.36 1.28
C LEU A 217 8.45 -24.42 1.75
N LEU A 218 9.26 -24.92 0.81
CA LEU A 218 10.42 -25.76 1.07
C LEU A 218 11.60 -25.23 0.26
N LYS A 219 12.63 -24.72 0.94
CA LYS A 219 13.87 -24.23 0.33
C LYS A 219 14.89 -25.37 0.25
N LYS A 220 15.26 -25.76 -0.97
CA LYS A 220 16.14 -26.92 -1.20
C LYS A 220 17.61 -26.56 -1.36
N ASN A 221 17.90 -25.44 -1.98
CA ASN A 221 19.26 -25.04 -2.24
C ASN A 221 19.36 -23.52 -2.43
N GLU A 222 20.59 -22.98 -2.38
CA GLU A 222 20.84 -21.58 -2.71
C GLU A 222 22.18 -21.46 -3.46
N LYS A 223 22.23 -20.53 -4.41
CA LYS A 223 23.44 -20.12 -5.14
C LYS A 223 23.70 -18.66 -4.81
N LYS A 224 24.85 -18.38 -4.19
CA LYS A 224 25.28 -17.00 -3.88
C LYS A 224 26.41 -16.60 -4.80
N GLN A 225 26.35 -15.38 -5.31
CA GLN A 225 27.50 -14.80 -5.99
C GLN A 225 28.66 -14.63 -5.00
N MET A 226 29.84 -15.17 -5.34
CA MET A 226 30.95 -15.24 -4.40
C MET A 226 31.64 -13.89 -4.15
N ILE A 227 31.59 -12.97 -5.11
CA ILE A 227 32.21 -11.65 -5.02
C ILE A 227 31.13 -10.60 -5.13
N ILE A 228 30.89 -9.88 -4.05
CA ILE A 228 29.97 -8.73 -4.00
C ILE A 228 30.81 -7.53 -3.57
N SER A 229 30.96 -6.54 -4.46
CA SER A 229 31.79 -5.37 -4.15
C SER A 229 31.00 -4.28 -3.39
N GLU A 230 31.71 -3.54 -2.54
CA GLU A 230 31.13 -2.40 -1.83
C GLU A 230 30.70 -1.31 -2.82
N ASP A 231 31.44 -1.11 -3.92
CA ASP A 231 31.06 -0.15 -4.96
C ASP A 231 29.74 -0.51 -5.63
N GLU A 232 29.51 -1.80 -5.91
CA GLU A 232 28.24 -2.27 -6.45
C GLU A 232 27.09 -2.05 -5.45
N TYR A 233 27.34 -2.27 -4.17
CA TYR A 233 26.38 -1.98 -3.11
C TYR A 233 26.03 -0.48 -3.11
N GLN A 234 27.02 0.41 -3.06
CA GLN A 234 26.77 1.85 -3.01
C GLN A 234 26.01 2.35 -4.25
N ASN A 235 26.32 1.83 -5.44
CA ASN A 235 25.63 2.17 -6.68
C ASN A 235 24.18 1.71 -6.71
N THR A 236 23.83 0.64 -6.00
CA THR A 236 22.47 0.07 -5.99
C THR A 236 21.67 0.42 -4.75
N LYS A 237 22.30 0.89 -3.69
CA LYS A 237 21.73 1.13 -2.35
C LYS A 237 20.43 1.95 -2.39
N TYR A 238 20.43 3.09 -3.09
CA TYR A 238 19.26 3.95 -3.18
C TYR A 238 18.07 3.22 -3.81
N ARG A 239 18.27 2.57 -4.96
CA ARG A 239 17.23 1.82 -5.66
C ARG A 239 16.70 0.63 -4.84
N LEU A 240 17.58 -0.06 -4.11
CA LEU A 240 17.16 -1.13 -3.19
C LEU A 240 16.33 -0.59 -2.04
N LYS A 241 16.71 0.55 -1.45
CA LYS A 241 15.93 1.19 -0.39
C LYS A 241 14.51 1.50 -0.85
N GLU A 242 14.37 2.14 -2.02
CA GLU A 242 13.05 2.45 -2.61
C GLU A 242 12.23 1.18 -2.88
N ASN A 243 12.86 0.13 -3.39
CA ASN A 243 12.18 -1.15 -3.62
C ASN A 243 11.68 -1.79 -2.31
N ILE A 244 12.51 -1.76 -1.25
CA ILE A 244 12.12 -2.27 0.07
C ILE A 244 10.93 -1.47 0.63
N ILE A 245 10.94 -0.14 0.52
CA ILE A 245 9.83 0.70 0.96
C ILE A 245 8.55 0.33 0.19
N LYS A 246 8.64 0.22 -1.13
CA LYS A 246 7.51 -0.18 -1.98
C LYS A 246 6.93 -1.54 -1.58
N LYS A 247 7.79 -2.54 -1.37
CA LYS A 247 7.39 -3.89 -0.94
C LYS A 247 6.73 -3.88 0.44
N ASN A 248 7.28 -3.12 1.38
CA ASN A 248 6.70 -2.99 2.72
C ASN A 248 5.32 -2.34 2.67
N ARG A 249 5.14 -1.27 1.87
CA ARG A 249 3.83 -0.64 1.63
C ARG A 249 2.83 -1.64 1.04
N GLN A 250 3.24 -2.42 0.05
CA GLN A 250 2.39 -3.46 -0.53
C GLN A 250 2.00 -4.53 0.49
N THR A 251 2.93 -4.95 1.35
CA THR A 251 2.67 -5.90 2.44
C THR A 251 1.64 -5.34 3.43
N ILE A 252 1.78 -4.07 3.83
CA ILE A 252 0.83 -3.40 4.73
C ILE A 252 -0.55 -3.34 4.07
N ALA A 253 -0.62 -2.91 2.81
CA ALA A 253 -1.87 -2.84 2.05
C ALA A 253 -2.56 -4.21 1.94
N ASN A 254 -1.83 -5.26 1.59
CA ASN A 254 -2.35 -6.61 1.49
C ASN A 254 -2.89 -7.10 2.85
N ASN A 255 -2.18 -6.83 3.93
CA ASN A 255 -2.64 -7.20 5.27
C ASN A 255 -3.89 -6.42 5.70
N TYR A 256 -4.03 -5.16 5.28
CA TYR A 256 -5.18 -4.32 5.62
C TYR A 256 -6.47 -4.70 4.87
N ILE A 257 -6.37 -5.05 3.59
CA ILE A 257 -7.54 -5.35 2.74
C ILE A 257 -8.21 -6.69 3.12
N PHE A 258 -7.51 -7.57 3.80
CA PHE A 258 -7.95 -8.93 4.04
C PHE A 258 -8.28 -9.24 5.52
N PHE A 259 -8.53 -8.22 6.32
CA PHE A 259 -9.11 -8.40 7.65
C PHE A 259 -10.63 -8.48 7.62
#